data_2e82737037469e6a8cc3d9ee0b2981a0
#
_entry.id   2e82737037469e6a8cc3d9ee0b2981a0
#
_cell.length_a   1.000
_cell.length_b   1.000
_cell.length_c   1.000
_cell.angle_alpha   90.00
_cell.angle_beta   90.00
_cell.angle_gamma   90.00
#
_symmetry.space_group_name_H-M   'P 1'
#
loop_
_entity.id
_entity.type
_entity.pdbx_description
1 polymer ?
#
loop_
_entity_poly.entity_id
_entity_poly.type
_entity_poly.pdbx_seq_one_letter_code
_entity_poly.pdbx_strand_id
1 'polypeptide(L)'
;MAEMIEMKNDNEELMEDKIEDMETQKMMRRGFIRKVYGIIFFQLLITTAVIYLSMTNDIFMKFIIYNSWALYISAVATIIVFIVLVCGKLTRKVPVNYFLLFTLTLLEAFLASYTTMYFEPISVLTCAGLTMLIVCGLTIYACFTKRDMTLMGGFLFILSLILLFLGIIGIFFTSYFYQMLINSIGALLMSLYLIYDTQLVLGDKKELISVDDYIMGALMIYLDIINLFLYILKIFGKKK
;
A
#
# COMPACT_ATOMS: atom_id res chain seq x y z
N MET A 1 -5.61 -25.33 53.93
CA MET A 1 -6.63 -25.81 52.94
C MET A 1 -7.50 -24.66 52.40
N ALA A 2 -8.00 -23.76 53.26
CA ALA A 2 -8.78 -22.59 52.80
C ALA A 2 -7.94 -21.65 51.93
N GLU A 3 -6.72 -21.28 52.32
CA GLU A 3 -5.81 -20.44 51.51
C GLU A 3 -5.43 -21.04 50.15
N MET A 4 -5.34 -22.38 50.04
CA MET A 4 -5.09 -23.03 48.73
C MET A 4 -6.30 -23.01 47.83
N ILE A 5 -7.52 -23.00 48.37
CA ILE A 5 -8.75 -22.91 47.60
C ILE A 5 -8.93 -21.46 47.10
N GLU A 6 -8.64 -20.46 47.94
CA GLU A 6 -8.69 -19.05 47.63
C GLU A 6 -7.68 -18.71 46.53
N MET A 7 -6.40 -19.10 46.63
CA MET A 7 -5.41 -18.93 45.58
C MET A 7 -5.77 -19.64 44.27
N LYS A 8 -6.50 -20.75 44.32
CA LYS A 8 -6.94 -21.44 43.11
C LYS A 8 -8.07 -20.67 42.42
N ASN A 9 -9.03 -20.16 43.16
CA ASN A 9 -10.13 -19.35 42.63
C ASN A 9 -9.60 -18.05 42.04
N ASP A 10 -8.67 -17.34 42.69
CA ASP A 10 -8.04 -16.12 42.19
C ASP A 10 -7.30 -16.37 40.86
N ASN A 11 -6.61 -17.53 40.75
CA ASN A 11 -5.92 -17.91 39.53
C ASN A 11 -6.88 -18.29 38.40
N GLU A 12 -8.04 -18.88 38.68
CA GLU A 12 -9.07 -19.19 37.70
C GLU A 12 -9.73 -17.89 37.19
N GLU A 13 -10.06 -16.98 38.09
CA GLU A 13 -10.63 -15.65 37.72
C GLU A 13 -9.63 -14.83 36.89
N LEU A 14 -8.36 -14.79 37.27
CA LEU A 14 -7.30 -14.14 36.49
C LEU A 14 -7.06 -14.79 35.11
N MET A 15 -7.31 -16.08 34.97
CA MET A 15 -7.26 -16.74 33.66
C MET A 15 -8.45 -16.41 32.79
N GLU A 16 -9.67 -16.37 33.35
CA GLU A 16 -10.89 -15.99 32.65
C GLU A 16 -10.80 -14.55 32.12
N ASP A 17 -10.37 -13.61 32.96
CA ASP A 17 -10.15 -12.20 32.55
C ASP A 17 -9.14 -12.09 31.40
N LYS A 18 -8.03 -12.82 31.47
CA LYS A 18 -7.03 -12.84 30.37
C LYS A 18 -7.56 -13.41 29.06
N ILE A 19 -8.42 -14.42 29.16
CA ILE A 19 -9.06 -15.03 27.97
C ILE A 19 -10.03 -14.04 27.33
N GLU A 20 -10.85 -13.35 28.13
CA GLU A 20 -11.79 -12.35 27.67
C GLU A 20 -11.08 -11.17 27.01
N ASP A 21 -10.00 -10.67 27.61
CA ASP A 21 -9.16 -9.61 27.04
C ASP A 21 -8.55 -10.03 25.70
N MET A 22 -8.05 -11.27 25.58
CA MET A 22 -7.49 -11.77 24.32
C MET A 22 -8.55 -11.92 23.23
N GLU A 23 -9.75 -12.36 23.57
CA GLU A 23 -10.85 -12.46 22.60
C GLU A 23 -11.31 -11.08 22.12
N THR A 24 -11.41 -10.13 23.03
CA THR A 24 -11.74 -8.75 22.73
C THR A 24 -10.72 -8.10 21.81
N GLN A 25 -9.43 -8.28 22.07
CA GLN A 25 -8.35 -7.82 21.21
C GLN A 25 -8.41 -8.44 19.81
N LYS A 26 -8.70 -9.75 19.71
CA LYS A 26 -8.87 -10.44 18.41
C LYS A 26 -10.06 -9.89 17.63
N MET A 27 -11.18 -9.62 18.29
CA MET A 27 -12.37 -9.03 17.65
C MET A 27 -12.07 -7.62 17.12
N MET A 28 -11.43 -6.77 17.92
CA MET A 28 -11.01 -5.43 17.50
C MET A 28 -10.06 -5.49 16.30
N ARG A 29 -9.09 -6.41 16.31
CA ARG A 29 -8.16 -6.59 15.20
C ARG A 29 -8.84 -7.05 13.92
N ARG A 30 -9.79 -7.98 13.99
CA ARG A 30 -10.59 -8.40 12.83
C ARG A 30 -11.42 -7.22 12.24
N GLY A 31 -12.01 -6.42 13.10
CA GLY A 31 -12.73 -5.19 12.70
C GLY A 31 -11.81 -4.21 11.98
N PHE A 32 -10.62 -3.98 12.52
CA PHE A 32 -9.57 -3.16 11.92
C PHE A 32 -9.16 -3.66 10.53
N ILE A 33 -8.82 -4.95 10.39
CA ILE A 33 -8.43 -5.57 9.10
C ILE A 33 -9.52 -5.37 8.06
N ARG A 34 -10.79 -5.66 8.42
CA ARG A 34 -11.93 -5.46 7.50
C ARG A 34 -12.05 -4.02 7.03
N LYS A 35 -11.85 -3.05 7.93
CA LYS A 35 -11.89 -1.62 7.62
C LYS A 35 -10.74 -1.22 6.68
N VAL A 36 -9.51 -1.68 6.95
CA VAL A 36 -8.33 -1.44 6.11
C VAL A 36 -8.56 -1.94 4.68
N TYR A 37 -8.93 -3.21 4.52
CA TYR A 37 -9.16 -3.80 3.18
C TYR A 37 -10.38 -3.20 2.47
N GLY A 38 -11.41 -2.78 3.21
CA GLY A 38 -12.53 -2.03 2.66
C GLY A 38 -12.08 -0.70 2.04
N ILE A 39 -11.23 0.04 2.73
CA ILE A 39 -10.67 1.31 2.23
C ILE A 39 -9.80 1.07 0.99
N ILE A 40 -8.91 0.08 1.02
CA ILE A 40 -8.06 -0.30 -0.13
C ILE A 40 -8.93 -0.63 -1.35
N PHE A 41 -10.01 -1.38 -1.16
CA PHE A 41 -10.93 -1.71 -2.25
C PHE A 41 -11.49 -0.46 -2.93
N PHE A 42 -11.96 0.53 -2.16
CA PHE A 42 -12.46 1.79 -2.71
C PHE A 42 -11.36 2.62 -3.38
N GLN A 43 -10.16 2.67 -2.82
CA GLN A 43 -9.02 3.36 -3.44
C GLN A 43 -8.65 2.74 -4.80
N LEU A 44 -8.56 1.41 -4.88
CA LEU A 44 -8.27 0.70 -6.12
C LEU A 44 -9.39 0.86 -7.16
N LEU A 45 -10.64 0.89 -6.72
CA LEU A 45 -11.79 1.14 -7.60
C LEU A 45 -11.73 2.53 -8.20
N ILE A 46 -11.46 3.57 -7.40
CA ILE A 46 -11.28 4.95 -7.88
C ILE A 46 -10.13 5.02 -8.87
N THR A 47 -8.97 4.46 -8.51
CA THR A 47 -7.77 4.49 -9.38
C THR A 47 -8.03 3.79 -10.71
N THR A 48 -8.67 2.62 -10.70
CA THR A 48 -9.03 1.88 -11.91
C THR A 48 -10.01 2.68 -12.78
N ALA A 49 -11.00 3.33 -12.16
CA ALA A 49 -11.96 4.17 -12.88
C ALA A 49 -11.27 5.37 -13.56
N VAL A 50 -10.34 6.05 -12.88
CA VAL A 50 -9.59 7.19 -13.45
C VAL A 50 -8.65 6.74 -14.57
N ILE A 51 -7.96 5.60 -14.41
CA ILE A 51 -7.13 5.02 -15.48
C ILE A 51 -8.00 4.66 -16.68
N TYR A 52 -9.13 3.99 -16.48
CA TYR A 52 -10.05 3.64 -17.56
C TYR A 52 -10.56 4.89 -18.29
N LEU A 53 -10.94 5.92 -17.56
CA LEU A 53 -11.39 7.18 -18.13
C LEU A 53 -10.28 7.85 -18.98
N SER A 54 -9.03 7.82 -18.52
CA SER A 54 -7.89 8.38 -19.25
C SER A 54 -7.59 7.67 -20.56
N MET A 55 -7.98 6.39 -20.68
CA MET A 55 -7.74 5.57 -21.87
C MET A 55 -8.89 5.61 -22.87
N THR A 56 -10.12 5.94 -22.43
CA THR A 56 -11.33 5.89 -23.26
C THR A 56 -11.88 7.27 -23.61
N ASN A 57 -11.56 8.31 -22.84
CA ASN A 57 -12.03 9.67 -23.07
C ASN A 57 -10.94 10.55 -23.68
N ASP A 58 -11.10 10.88 -24.97
CA ASP A 58 -10.14 11.70 -25.72
C ASP A 58 -9.91 13.09 -25.12
N ILE A 59 -10.95 13.70 -24.51
CA ILE A 59 -10.85 15.02 -23.88
C ILE A 59 -9.94 14.94 -22.68
N PHE A 60 -10.14 13.93 -21.83
CA PHE A 60 -9.34 13.72 -20.64
C PHE A 60 -7.89 13.33 -20.99
N MET A 61 -7.70 12.46 -21.98
CA MET A 61 -6.39 12.10 -22.48
C MET A 61 -5.63 13.34 -23.02
N LYS A 62 -6.28 14.17 -23.85
CA LYS A 62 -5.69 15.42 -24.34
C LYS A 62 -5.35 16.37 -23.20
N PHE A 63 -6.23 16.53 -22.21
CA PHE A 63 -5.96 17.35 -21.03
C PHE A 63 -4.65 16.93 -20.34
N ILE A 64 -4.46 15.63 -20.11
CA ILE A 64 -3.23 15.10 -19.46
C ILE A 64 -1.99 15.38 -20.33
N ILE A 65 -2.07 15.18 -21.65
CA ILE A 65 -0.94 15.37 -22.56
C ILE A 65 -0.54 16.83 -22.67
N TYR A 66 -1.51 17.72 -22.86
CA TYR A 66 -1.23 19.15 -23.06
C TYR A 66 -0.84 19.88 -21.78
N ASN A 67 -1.18 19.32 -20.60
CA ASN A 67 -0.89 19.94 -19.31
C ASN A 67 0.18 19.16 -18.54
N SER A 68 1.35 18.93 -19.15
CA SER A 68 2.47 18.22 -18.49
C SER A 68 2.88 18.84 -17.14
N TRP A 69 2.67 20.16 -16.95
CA TRP A 69 2.87 20.83 -15.69
C TRP A 69 2.00 20.27 -14.54
N ALA A 70 0.79 19.79 -14.87
CA ALA A 70 -0.13 19.19 -13.89
C ALA A 70 0.47 17.90 -13.28
N LEU A 71 1.29 17.15 -14.04
CA LEU A 71 2.02 16.00 -13.52
C LEU A 71 2.97 16.38 -12.39
N TYR A 72 3.80 17.42 -12.60
CA TYR A 72 4.76 17.87 -11.59
C TYR A 72 4.05 18.41 -10.36
N ILE A 73 2.98 19.19 -10.54
CA ILE A 73 2.18 19.69 -9.43
C ILE A 73 1.54 18.53 -8.67
N SER A 74 0.97 17.54 -9.36
CA SER A 74 0.37 16.36 -8.71
C SER A 74 1.41 15.57 -7.92
N ALA A 75 2.61 15.37 -8.47
CA ALA A 75 3.69 14.67 -7.77
C ALA A 75 4.12 15.40 -6.49
N VAL A 76 4.30 16.72 -6.56
CA VAL A 76 4.64 17.53 -5.38
C VAL A 76 3.48 17.54 -4.38
N ALA A 77 2.22 17.69 -4.86
CA ALA A 77 1.04 17.67 -4.00
C ALA A 77 0.87 16.32 -3.28
N THR A 78 1.13 15.20 -3.97
CA THR A 78 1.13 13.86 -3.35
C THR A 78 2.09 13.80 -2.16
N ILE A 79 3.34 14.27 -2.35
CA ILE A 79 4.34 14.28 -1.28
C ILE A 79 3.88 15.16 -0.10
N ILE A 80 3.35 16.35 -0.39
CA ILE A 80 2.86 17.27 0.64
C ILE A 80 1.70 16.65 1.43
N VAL A 81 0.69 16.12 0.72
CA VAL A 81 -0.48 15.49 1.36
C VAL A 81 -0.07 14.29 2.20
N PHE A 82 0.87 13.46 1.69
CA PHE A 82 1.42 12.33 2.43
C PHE A 82 2.12 12.78 3.72
N ILE A 83 3.00 13.79 3.64
CA ILE A 83 3.70 14.35 4.81
C ILE A 83 2.69 14.92 5.82
N VAL A 84 1.70 15.70 5.35
CA VAL A 84 0.68 16.29 6.20
C VAL A 84 -0.15 15.20 6.90
N LEU A 85 -0.51 14.14 6.20
CA LEU A 85 -1.29 13.03 6.74
C LEU A 85 -0.50 12.27 7.81
N VAL A 86 0.75 11.92 7.53
CA VAL A 86 1.60 11.08 8.39
C VAL A 86 2.24 11.90 9.51
N CYS A 87 2.99 12.95 9.18
CA CYS A 87 3.72 13.78 10.15
C CYS A 87 2.79 14.68 10.98
N GLY A 88 1.68 15.11 10.39
CA GLY A 88 0.64 15.89 11.10
C GLY A 88 -0.20 15.05 12.08
N LYS A 89 0.04 13.74 12.17
CA LYS A 89 -0.76 12.80 12.96
C LYS A 89 -2.28 12.91 12.68
N LEU A 90 -2.60 13.22 11.41
CA LEU A 90 -3.98 13.39 10.97
C LEU A 90 -4.65 12.06 10.58
N THR A 91 -3.89 10.96 10.54
CA THR A 91 -4.40 9.61 10.27
C THR A 91 -5.54 9.19 11.21
N ARG A 92 -5.56 9.73 12.45
CA ARG A 92 -6.57 9.43 13.49
C ARG A 92 -7.69 10.47 13.60
N LYS A 93 -7.61 11.60 12.89
CA LYS A 93 -8.58 12.70 13.02
C LYS A 93 -9.68 12.59 11.96
N VAL A 94 -10.85 12.07 12.37
CA VAL A 94 -12.06 12.02 11.53
C VAL A 94 -12.75 13.41 11.58
N PRO A 95 -13.23 13.96 10.44
CA PRO A 95 -13.27 13.40 9.08
C PRO A 95 -12.05 13.72 8.20
N VAL A 96 -11.09 14.51 8.70
CA VAL A 96 -9.96 15.07 7.93
C VAL A 96 -9.11 13.96 7.30
N ASN A 97 -8.91 12.84 8.01
CA ASN A 97 -8.15 11.70 7.53
C ASN A 97 -8.74 11.08 6.25
N TYR A 98 -10.07 10.95 6.16
CA TYR A 98 -10.73 10.44 4.95
C TYR A 98 -10.60 11.41 3.78
N PHE A 99 -10.73 12.72 4.04
CA PHE A 99 -10.59 13.73 3.00
C PHE A 99 -9.16 13.76 2.43
N LEU A 100 -8.15 13.73 3.29
CA LEU A 100 -6.74 13.70 2.85
C LEU A 100 -6.41 12.40 2.11
N LEU A 101 -6.92 11.26 2.59
CA LEU A 101 -6.74 9.97 1.94
C LEU A 101 -7.39 9.95 0.55
N PHE A 102 -8.61 10.47 0.42
CA PHE A 102 -9.30 10.59 -0.86
C PHE A 102 -8.54 11.49 -1.84
N THR A 103 -8.06 12.65 -1.36
CA THR A 103 -7.23 13.57 -2.15
C THR A 103 -5.96 12.88 -2.64
N LEU A 104 -5.27 12.15 -1.77
CA LEU A 104 -4.07 11.39 -2.11
C LEU A 104 -4.39 10.31 -3.15
N THR A 105 -5.50 9.59 -2.99
CA THR A 105 -5.94 8.57 -3.96
C THR A 105 -6.18 9.17 -5.34
N LEU A 106 -6.79 10.35 -5.43
CA LEU A 106 -7.02 11.03 -6.72
C LEU A 106 -5.70 11.50 -7.37
N LEU A 107 -4.78 12.02 -6.58
CA LEU A 107 -3.46 12.43 -7.07
C LEU A 107 -2.66 11.22 -7.60
N GLU A 108 -2.62 10.13 -6.86
CA GLU A 108 -1.98 8.88 -7.28
C GLU A 108 -2.65 8.28 -8.52
N ALA A 109 -3.98 8.29 -8.59
CA ALA A 109 -4.72 7.84 -9.76
C ALA A 109 -4.40 8.66 -11.01
N PHE A 110 -4.23 9.98 -10.86
CA PHE A 110 -3.81 10.86 -11.94
C PHE A 110 -2.37 10.55 -12.41
N LEU A 111 -1.43 10.35 -11.49
CA LEU A 111 -0.05 9.96 -11.80
C LEU A 111 0.03 8.60 -12.50
N ALA A 112 -0.75 7.63 -12.02
CA ALA A 112 -0.87 6.31 -12.65
C ALA A 112 -1.47 6.41 -14.06
N SER A 113 -2.51 7.24 -14.24
CA SER A 113 -3.13 7.48 -15.56
C SER A 113 -2.15 8.07 -16.56
N TYR A 114 -1.32 9.03 -16.14
CA TYR A 114 -0.26 9.58 -17.00
C TYR A 114 0.71 8.49 -17.47
N THR A 115 1.07 7.56 -16.60
CA THR A 115 1.96 6.47 -16.98
C THR A 115 1.27 5.47 -17.93
N THR A 116 0.04 5.06 -17.61
CA THR A 116 -0.69 4.03 -18.35
C THR A 116 -1.09 4.43 -19.77
N MET A 117 -1.30 5.73 -20.03
CA MET A 117 -1.70 6.22 -21.35
C MET A 117 -0.70 5.95 -22.48
N TYR A 118 0.59 5.73 -22.14
CA TYR A 118 1.64 5.39 -23.11
C TYR A 118 1.64 3.91 -23.50
N PHE A 119 0.80 3.09 -22.88
CA PHE A 119 0.73 1.65 -23.12
C PHE A 119 -0.58 1.26 -23.81
N GLU A 120 -0.55 0.14 -24.56
CA GLU A 120 -1.76 -0.42 -25.17
C GLU A 120 -2.78 -0.82 -24.09
N PRO A 121 -4.09 -0.54 -24.27
CA PRO A 121 -5.13 -0.84 -23.26
C PRO A 121 -5.15 -2.31 -22.82
N ILE A 122 -5.01 -3.23 -23.77
CA ILE A 122 -4.98 -4.67 -23.47
C ILE A 122 -3.79 -5.03 -22.59
N SER A 123 -2.65 -4.38 -22.82
CA SER A 123 -1.43 -4.59 -22.05
C SER A 123 -1.58 -4.07 -20.61
N VAL A 124 -2.23 -2.92 -20.43
CA VAL A 124 -2.55 -2.37 -19.10
C VAL A 124 -3.46 -3.32 -18.34
N LEU A 125 -4.52 -3.85 -18.99
CA LEU A 125 -5.43 -4.81 -18.37
C LEU A 125 -4.72 -6.12 -17.99
N THR A 126 -3.87 -6.63 -18.87
CA THR A 126 -3.08 -7.84 -18.60
C THR A 126 -2.13 -7.65 -17.43
N CYS A 127 -1.41 -6.53 -17.38
CA CYS A 127 -0.51 -6.21 -16.26
C CYS A 127 -1.28 -6.00 -14.95
N ALA A 128 -2.48 -5.39 -14.98
CA ALA A 128 -3.34 -5.27 -13.81
C ALA A 128 -3.79 -6.65 -13.28
N GLY A 129 -4.19 -7.56 -14.17
CA GLY A 129 -4.52 -8.93 -13.81
C GLY A 129 -3.33 -9.69 -13.20
N LEU A 130 -2.14 -9.57 -13.80
CA LEU A 130 -0.91 -10.16 -13.28
C LEU A 130 -0.57 -9.59 -11.89
N THR A 131 -0.68 -8.27 -11.71
CA THR A 131 -0.45 -7.63 -10.42
C THR A 131 -1.43 -8.16 -9.36
N MET A 132 -2.71 -8.29 -9.70
CA MET A 132 -3.71 -8.84 -8.79
C MET A 132 -3.33 -10.26 -8.34
N LEU A 133 -2.89 -11.14 -9.25
CA LEU A 133 -2.46 -12.49 -8.91
C LEU A 133 -1.25 -12.48 -7.97
N ILE A 134 -0.26 -11.62 -8.23
CA ILE A 134 0.92 -11.46 -7.37
C ILE A 134 0.51 -10.95 -5.98
N VAL A 135 -0.32 -9.91 -5.92
CA VAL A 135 -0.82 -9.32 -4.65
C VAL A 135 -1.57 -10.38 -3.83
N CYS A 136 -2.47 -11.15 -4.45
CA CYS A 136 -3.17 -12.23 -3.77
C CYS A 136 -2.18 -13.29 -3.23
N GLY A 137 -1.23 -13.72 -4.04
CA GLY A 137 -0.22 -14.70 -3.64
C GLY A 137 0.65 -14.21 -2.47
N LEU A 138 1.12 -12.96 -2.54
CA LEU A 138 1.94 -12.34 -1.48
C LEU A 138 1.15 -12.11 -0.19
N THR A 139 -0.11 -11.70 -0.29
CA THR A 139 -1.00 -11.55 0.87
C THR A 139 -1.25 -12.89 1.56
N ILE A 140 -1.53 -13.95 0.77
CA ILE A 140 -1.67 -15.31 1.30
C ILE A 140 -0.37 -15.75 1.98
N TYR A 141 0.78 -15.54 1.32
CA TYR A 141 2.08 -15.86 1.91
C TYR A 141 2.29 -15.10 3.23
N ALA A 142 2.00 -13.80 3.28
CA ALA A 142 2.13 -12.98 4.50
C ALA A 142 1.28 -13.51 5.65
N CYS A 143 0.05 -14.00 5.36
CA CYS A 143 -0.85 -14.58 6.36
C CYS A 143 -0.34 -15.90 6.96
N PHE A 144 0.25 -16.77 6.13
CA PHE A 144 0.59 -18.13 6.56
C PHE A 144 2.06 -18.33 6.93
N THR A 145 2.95 -17.39 6.55
CA THR A 145 4.38 -17.52 6.86
C THR A 145 4.65 -17.37 8.35
N LYS A 146 5.49 -18.26 8.87
CA LYS A 146 6.00 -18.17 10.25
C LYS A 146 7.11 -17.13 10.41
N ARG A 147 7.70 -16.66 9.30
CA ARG A 147 8.76 -15.65 9.33
C ARG A 147 8.19 -14.29 9.69
N ASP A 148 8.88 -13.60 10.58
CA ASP A 148 8.57 -12.25 10.98
C ASP A 148 9.30 -11.26 10.07
N MET A 149 8.57 -10.73 9.07
CA MET A 149 9.12 -9.74 8.13
C MET A 149 9.03 -8.32 8.69
N THR A 150 8.28 -8.10 9.79
CA THR A 150 8.12 -6.77 10.40
C THR A 150 9.43 -6.23 10.97
N LEU A 151 10.41 -7.10 11.22
CA LEU A 151 11.76 -6.71 11.66
C LEU A 151 12.63 -6.15 10.52
N MET A 152 12.19 -6.27 9.26
CA MET A 152 12.97 -5.85 8.10
C MET A 152 12.77 -4.37 7.70
N GLY A 153 11.98 -3.60 8.46
CA GLY A 153 11.65 -2.21 8.12
C GLY A 153 12.86 -1.34 7.80
N GLY A 154 13.91 -1.41 8.62
CA GLY A 154 15.15 -0.67 8.38
C GLY A 154 15.89 -1.10 7.10
N PHE A 155 15.88 -2.40 6.79
CA PHE A 155 16.48 -2.91 5.55
C PHE A 155 15.69 -2.45 4.31
N LEU A 156 14.36 -2.53 4.35
CA LEU A 156 13.50 -2.06 3.27
C LEU A 156 13.65 -0.55 3.04
N PHE A 157 13.79 0.23 4.11
CA PHE A 157 14.06 1.66 4.03
C PHE A 157 15.38 1.96 3.30
N ILE A 158 16.47 1.24 3.61
CA ILE A 158 17.76 1.38 2.91
C ILE A 158 17.62 1.05 1.43
N LEU A 159 16.92 -0.04 1.10
CA LEU A 159 16.66 -0.41 -0.31
C LEU A 159 15.85 0.65 -1.05
N SER A 160 14.88 1.30 -0.37
CA SER A 160 14.11 2.41 -0.95
C SER A 160 14.98 3.62 -1.26
N LEU A 161 15.92 3.96 -0.38
CA LEU A 161 16.88 5.03 -0.65
C LEU A 161 17.78 4.71 -1.84
N ILE A 162 18.27 3.47 -1.92
CA ILE A 162 19.06 3.00 -3.08
C ILE A 162 18.24 3.13 -4.36
N LEU A 163 16.99 2.66 -4.36
CA LEU A 163 16.11 2.75 -5.53
C LEU A 163 15.82 4.21 -5.92
N LEU A 164 15.64 5.09 -4.93
CA LEU A 164 15.46 6.53 -5.15
C LEU A 164 16.68 7.13 -5.88
N PHE A 165 17.89 6.87 -5.38
CA PHE A 165 19.13 7.37 -6.03
C PHE A 165 19.32 6.77 -7.42
N LEU A 166 19.06 5.49 -7.62
CA LEU A 166 19.07 4.86 -8.94
C LEU A 166 18.02 5.51 -9.87
N GLY A 167 16.83 5.83 -9.36
CA GLY A 167 15.80 6.54 -10.13
C GLY A 167 16.26 7.93 -10.59
N ILE A 168 16.93 8.70 -9.71
CA ILE A 168 17.51 10.02 -10.05
C ILE A 168 18.62 9.87 -11.12
N ILE A 169 19.50 8.90 -10.97
CA ILE A 169 20.53 8.58 -11.96
C ILE A 169 19.89 8.18 -13.28
N GLY A 170 18.77 7.46 -13.24
CA GLY A 170 17.99 7.01 -14.40
C GLY A 170 17.44 8.15 -15.28
N ILE A 171 17.35 9.38 -14.77
CA ILE A 171 16.98 10.55 -15.58
C ILE A 171 18.04 10.83 -16.64
N PHE A 172 19.31 10.54 -16.31
CA PHE A 172 20.47 10.75 -17.19
C PHE A 172 20.78 9.54 -18.06
N PHE A 173 20.39 8.34 -17.62
CA PHE A 173 20.64 7.09 -18.31
C PHE A 173 19.35 6.50 -18.89
N THR A 174 19.15 6.67 -20.21
CA THR A 174 17.94 6.23 -20.93
C THR A 174 18.05 4.83 -21.54
N SER A 175 19.12 4.09 -21.23
CA SER A 175 19.31 2.72 -21.74
C SER A 175 18.13 1.81 -21.35
N TYR A 176 17.61 1.05 -22.30
CA TYR A 176 16.56 0.06 -22.08
C TYR A 176 16.92 -0.93 -20.98
N PHE A 177 18.15 -1.44 -21.00
CA PHE A 177 18.64 -2.39 -19.98
C PHE A 177 18.60 -1.77 -18.57
N TYR A 178 19.05 -0.52 -18.43
CA TYR A 178 19.02 0.19 -17.15
C TYR A 178 17.60 0.39 -16.63
N GLN A 179 16.69 0.81 -17.50
CA GLN A 179 15.28 1.01 -17.13
C GLN A 179 14.61 -0.32 -16.72
N MET A 180 14.90 -1.40 -17.43
CA MET A 180 14.38 -2.73 -17.09
C MET A 180 14.91 -3.20 -15.73
N LEU A 181 16.19 -2.99 -15.45
CA LEU A 181 16.82 -3.35 -14.18
C LEU A 181 16.17 -2.59 -13.00
N ILE A 182 16.02 -1.27 -13.10
CA ILE A 182 15.41 -0.45 -12.05
C ILE A 182 13.96 -0.87 -11.80
N ASN A 183 13.17 -1.06 -12.86
CA ASN A 183 11.79 -1.48 -12.72
C ASN A 183 11.68 -2.87 -12.07
N SER A 184 12.60 -3.79 -12.38
CA SER A 184 12.63 -5.14 -11.77
C SER A 184 12.99 -5.07 -10.27
N ILE A 185 13.97 -4.25 -9.90
CA ILE A 185 14.34 -4.01 -8.49
C ILE A 185 13.16 -3.35 -7.76
N GLY A 186 12.51 -2.37 -8.39
CA GLY A 186 11.34 -1.70 -7.84
C GLY A 186 10.16 -2.65 -7.61
N ALA A 187 9.86 -3.53 -8.57
CA ALA A 187 8.82 -4.54 -8.42
C ALA A 187 9.11 -5.52 -7.27
N LEU A 188 10.37 -5.96 -7.14
CA LEU A 188 10.79 -6.80 -6.03
C LEU A 188 10.64 -6.08 -4.68
N LEU A 189 11.08 -4.83 -4.61
CA LEU A 189 11.00 -4.03 -3.39
C LEU A 189 9.54 -3.81 -2.97
N MET A 190 8.64 -3.44 -3.89
CA MET A 190 7.21 -3.29 -3.56
C MET A 190 6.57 -4.62 -3.15
N SER A 191 7.00 -5.75 -3.71
CA SER A 191 6.56 -7.07 -3.28
C SER A 191 6.97 -7.39 -1.83
N LEU A 192 8.17 -6.98 -1.43
CA LEU A 192 8.65 -7.13 -0.04
C LEU A 192 7.92 -6.19 0.92
N TYR A 193 7.67 -4.93 0.52
CA TYR A 193 6.85 -4.00 1.29
C TYR A 193 5.43 -4.52 1.48
N LEU A 194 4.81 -5.06 0.44
CA LEU A 194 3.47 -5.62 0.54
C LEU A 194 3.37 -6.76 1.59
N ILE A 195 4.39 -7.63 1.67
CA ILE A 195 4.44 -8.67 2.71
C ILE A 195 4.62 -8.04 4.09
N TYR A 196 5.54 -7.08 4.22
CA TYR A 196 5.85 -6.36 5.44
C TYR A 196 4.62 -5.64 5.98
N ASP A 197 3.97 -4.80 5.16
CA ASP A 197 2.81 -3.99 5.53
C ASP A 197 1.57 -4.85 5.82
N THR A 198 1.39 -5.94 5.06
CA THR A 198 0.34 -6.92 5.35
C THR A 198 0.53 -7.53 6.75
N GLN A 199 1.75 -7.90 7.13
CA GLN A 199 2.03 -8.44 8.48
C GLN A 199 1.82 -7.40 9.58
N LEU A 200 2.19 -6.13 9.34
CA LEU A 200 1.90 -5.04 10.28
C LEU A 200 0.38 -4.86 10.50
N VAL A 201 -0.40 -4.97 9.44
CA VAL A 201 -1.86 -4.88 9.49
C VAL A 201 -2.48 -6.11 10.15
N LEU A 202 -1.98 -7.31 9.90
CA LEU A 202 -2.47 -8.54 10.55
C LEU A 202 -2.22 -8.54 12.05
N GLY A 203 -1.07 -8.02 12.50
CA GLY A 203 -0.73 -7.86 13.92
C GLY A 203 -0.38 -9.16 14.66
N ASP A 204 -0.03 -10.21 13.92
CA ASP A 204 0.37 -11.52 14.49
C ASP A 204 1.89 -11.61 14.77
N LYS A 205 2.63 -10.54 14.51
CA LYS A 205 4.08 -10.46 14.63
C LYS A 205 4.49 -9.49 15.75
N LYS A 206 5.82 -9.30 15.91
CA LYS A 206 6.37 -8.45 16.99
C LYS A 206 5.97 -6.99 16.85
N GLU A 207 6.00 -6.46 15.62
CA GLU A 207 5.56 -5.11 15.34
C GLU A 207 4.17 -5.13 14.72
N LEU A 208 3.36 -4.15 15.07
CA LEU A 208 1.99 -4.04 14.60
C LEU A 208 1.54 -2.57 14.56
N ILE A 209 0.64 -2.27 13.65
CA ILE A 209 -0.03 -0.97 13.59
C ILE A 209 -1.19 -0.95 14.59
N SER A 210 -1.37 0.16 15.31
CA SER A 210 -2.52 0.38 16.20
C SER A 210 -3.83 0.23 15.43
N VAL A 211 -4.87 -0.30 16.07
CA VAL A 211 -6.21 -0.42 15.48
C VAL A 211 -6.86 0.92 15.13
N ASP A 212 -6.34 2.02 15.71
CA ASP A 212 -6.78 3.38 15.39
C ASP A 212 -6.14 3.94 14.10
N ASP A 213 -5.05 3.33 13.62
CA ASP A 213 -4.30 3.77 12.44
C ASP A 213 -4.71 3.06 11.14
N TYR A 214 -6.01 2.73 11.02
CA TYR A 214 -6.55 2.03 9.84
C TYR A 214 -6.33 2.79 8.52
N ILE A 215 -6.29 4.12 8.55
CA ILE A 215 -5.97 4.96 7.38
C ILE A 215 -4.53 4.74 6.95
N MET A 216 -3.60 4.69 7.91
CA MET A 216 -2.18 4.43 7.62
C MET A 216 -1.98 3.04 7.04
N GLY A 217 -2.58 2.01 7.65
CA GLY A 217 -2.51 0.65 7.14
C GLY A 217 -3.07 0.49 5.72
N ALA A 218 -4.20 1.17 5.42
CA ALA A 218 -4.78 1.17 4.09
C ALA A 218 -3.89 1.89 3.08
N LEU A 219 -3.35 3.06 3.44
CA LEU A 219 -2.49 3.86 2.59
C LEU A 219 -1.22 3.11 2.18
N MET A 220 -0.54 2.46 3.13
CA MET A 220 0.70 1.73 2.88
C MET A 220 0.46 0.61 1.86
N ILE A 221 -0.48 -0.29 2.11
CA ILE A 221 -0.79 -1.41 1.20
C ILE A 221 -1.28 -0.91 -0.17
N TYR A 222 -2.09 0.16 -0.20
CA TYR A 222 -2.55 0.75 -1.47
C TYR A 222 -1.37 1.24 -2.32
N LEU A 223 -0.42 1.99 -1.72
CA LEU A 223 0.76 2.49 -2.42
C LEU A 223 1.65 1.35 -2.94
N ASP A 224 1.82 0.29 -2.15
CA ASP A 224 2.57 -0.91 -2.59
C ASP A 224 1.93 -1.54 -3.84
N ILE A 225 0.60 -1.70 -3.84
CA ILE A 225 -0.13 -2.31 -4.96
C ILE A 225 0.00 -1.45 -6.21
N ILE A 226 -0.20 -0.13 -6.11
CA ILE A 226 -0.15 0.77 -7.28
C ILE A 226 1.27 0.85 -7.84
N ASN A 227 2.28 1.00 -6.98
CA ASN A 227 3.67 1.04 -7.44
C ASN A 227 4.10 -0.31 -8.05
N LEU A 228 3.71 -1.43 -7.46
CA LEU A 228 3.95 -2.76 -8.03
C LEU A 228 3.32 -2.88 -9.44
N PHE A 229 2.07 -2.45 -9.59
CA PHE A 229 1.40 -2.41 -10.89
C PHE A 229 2.18 -1.57 -11.91
N LEU A 230 2.62 -0.37 -11.53
CA LEU A 230 3.36 0.51 -12.43
C LEU A 230 4.72 -0.07 -12.83
N TYR A 231 5.43 -0.75 -11.92
CA TYR A 231 6.67 -1.44 -12.25
C TYR A 231 6.43 -2.63 -13.18
N ILE A 232 5.42 -3.46 -12.92
CA ILE A 232 5.04 -4.59 -13.79
C ILE A 232 4.66 -4.09 -15.18
N LEU A 233 3.90 -3.00 -15.25
CA LEU A 233 3.52 -2.37 -16.52
C LEU A 233 4.74 -1.85 -17.32
N LYS A 234 5.72 -1.26 -16.65
CA LYS A 234 6.95 -0.78 -17.28
C LYS A 234 7.86 -1.92 -17.76
N ILE A 235 7.78 -3.12 -17.15
CA ILE A 235 8.56 -4.31 -17.54
C ILE A 235 7.89 -5.05 -18.72
N PHE A 236 6.59 -5.33 -18.60
CA PHE A 236 5.87 -6.21 -19.51
C PHE A 236 4.90 -5.48 -20.45
N GLY A 237 4.63 -4.21 -20.16
CA GLY A 237 3.69 -3.43 -20.95
C GLY A 237 4.19 -3.12 -22.34
N LYS A 238 3.33 -3.31 -23.35
CA LYS A 238 3.59 -2.91 -24.72
C LYS A 238 3.21 -1.44 -24.92
N LYS A 239 4.20 -0.62 -25.29
CA LYS A 239 3.97 0.80 -25.60
C LYS A 239 3.17 0.95 -26.91
N LYS A 240 2.35 2.02 -26.95
CA LYS A 240 1.64 2.41 -28.18
C LYS A 240 2.59 2.87 -29.27
#